data_37833536c19ab782701f0d2948a095de
#
_entry.id   37833536c19ab782701f0d2948a095de
#
_cell.length_a   1.000
_cell.length_b   1.000
_cell.length_c   1.000
_cell.angle_alpha   90.00
_cell.angle_beta   90.00
_cell.angle_gamma   90.00
#
_symmetry.space_group_name_H-M   'P 1'
#
loop_
_entity.id
_entity.type
_entity.pdbx_description
1 polymer ?
#
loop_
_entity_poly.entity_id
_entity_poly.type
_entity_poly.pdbx_seq_one_letter_code
_entity_poly.pdbx_strand_id
1 'polypeptide(L)'
;MNRPDAALPNHFELLATDGAARTGRLTTPHGVVRTPAFMPVGTAGAMKGMHWREVRDAGADIVLGNTYHLMLRPGAERIAALGGLQRFTGWNGPMLTDSGGFQVMSLADLRKVSEHAVTFRSHIDGAKVELSPERSIEVQRFLGSDIAMQMDECVRLPAEHADIERAMQLSLRWAERSKRAFESAPDGYMLFGIVQGGDVPQLRHASAQGLVAIGFHGYAIGGLAVGEPQAVMLAMIDETAPMLPKERPRYLMGVGTPDDILEAVKRGIDMFDCVMPTRNGRHGVAFTRFGQVNLRNARHADDPRPLDEESSWPSTRSYARAYLHHLVKAGETLGAMLLSEINIAYYQALMHGIRDAIAHGTFDEFYQRTREDWARGDIAPRQVD
;
A
#
# COMPACT_ATOMS: atom_id res chain seq x y z
N MET A 1 -34.70 -19.39 -5.83
CA MET A 1 -33.92 -20.12 -6.82
C MET A 1 -32.46 -19.70 -6.62
N ASN A 2 -31.68 -20.53 -5.91
CA ASN A 2 -30.22 -20.32 -5.79
C ASN A 2 -29.59 -20.44 -7.17
N ARG A 3 -29.00 -19.36 -7.68
CA ARG A 3 -28.03 -19.48 -8.78
C ARG A 3 -26.84 -20.28 -8.23
N PRO A 4 -26.34 -21.31 -8.93
CA PRO A 4 -25.12 -21.97 -8.53
C PRO A 4 -24.00 -20.93 -8.55
N ASP A 5 -23.09 -20.99 -7.56
CA ASP A 5 -21.92 -20.16 -7.42
C ASP A 5 -21.14 -20.08 -8.73
N ALA A 6 -21.44 -19.05 -9.53
CA ALA A 6 -20.56 -18.72 -10.65
C ALA A 6 -19.25 -18.21 -10.03
N ALA A 7 -18.16 -18.91 -10.28
CA ALA A 7 -16.83 -18.50 -9.83
C ALA A 7 -16.61 -17.03 -10.25
N LEU A 8 -16.16 -16.19 -9.32
CA LEU A 8 -15.85 -14.79 -9.59
C LEU A 8 -14.86 -14.68 -10.76
N PRO A 9 -15.03 -13.71 -11.67
CA PRO A 9 -14.11 -13.50 -12.78
C PRO A 9 -12.67 -13.43 -12.27
N ASN A 10 -11.75 -14.03 -13.00
CA ASN A 10 -10.33 -13.93 -12.69
C ASN A 10 -9.70 -12.80 -13.50
N HIS A 11 -9.35 -11.71 -12.81
CA HIS A 11 -8.67 -10.55 -13.39
C HIS A 11 -7.16 -10.61 -13.19
N PHE A 12 -6.66 -11.64 -12.50
CA PHE A 12 -5.25 -11.83 -12.20
C PHE A 12 -4.66 -12.98 -12.99
N GLU A 13 -3.62 -12.70 -13.75
CA GLU A 13 -2.83 -13.67 -14.50
C GLU A 13 -1.46 -13.83 -13.81
N LEU A 14 -1.18 -15.02 -13.30
CA LEU A 14 0.14 -15.38 -12.78
C LEU A 14 1.05 -15.72 -13.96
N LEU A 15 2.16 -14.99 -14.14
CA LEU A 15 3.05 -15.13 -15.29
C LEU A 15 4.24 -16.03 -14.97
N ALA A 16 4.88 -15.88 -13.81
CA ALA A 16 6.00 -16.69 -13.38
C ALA A 16 6.11 -16.73 -11.84
N THR A 17 6.85 -17.73 -11.36
CA THR A 17 7.20 -17.88 -9.94
C THR A 17 8.68 -18.26 -9.81
N ASP A 18 9.31 -17.80 -8.71
CA ASP A 18 10.64 -18.21 -8.30
C ASP A 18 10.62 -18.44 -6.78
N GLY A 19 10.66 -19.69 -6.36
CA GLY A 19 10.28 -20.10 -5.01
C GLY A 19 8.82 -19.74 -4.72
N ALA A 20 8.57 -18.98 -3.63
CA ALA A 20 7.25 -18.45 -3.34
C ALA A 20 7.01 -17.07 -3.98
N ALA A 21 8.06 -16.38 -4.42
CA ALA A 21 7.94 -15.11 -5.12
C ALA A 21 7.23 -15.27 -6.45
N ARG A 22 6.39 -14.32 -6.82
CA ARG A 22 5.49 -14.43 -7.98
C ARG A 22 5.38 -13.12 -8.72
N THR A 23 5.30 -13.19 -10.05
CA THR A 23 5.00 -12.05 -10.92
C THR A 23 3.78 -12.30 -11.76
N GLY A 24 2.97 -11.27 -11.98
CA GLY A 24 1.71 -11.40 -12.70
C GLY A 24 1.17 -10.08 -13.23
N ARG A 25 -0.06 -10.12 -13.73
CA ARG A 25 -0.82 -8.98 -14.24
C ARG A 25 -2.21 -8.97 -13.64
N LEU A 26 -2.62 -7.81 -13.16
CA LEU A 26 -3.98 -7.56 -12.69
C LEU A 26 -4.66 -6.57 -13.65
N THR A 27 -5.72 -7.01 -14.33
CA THR A 27 -6.46 -6.18 -15.29
C THR A 27 -7.58 -5.45 -14.59
N THR A 28 -7.64 -4.12 -14.76
CA THR A 28 -8.67 -3.24 -14.19
C THR A 28 -9.33 -2.41 -15.29
N PRO A 29 -10.46 -1.74 -15.04
CA PRO A 29 -11.09 -0.84 -16.01
C PRO A 29 -10.18 0.30 -16.50
N HIS A 30 -9.24 0.78 -15.67
CA HIS A 30 -8.35 1.88 -16.00
C HIS A 30 -6.93 1.47 -16.40
N GLY A 31 -6.66 0.16 -16.55
CA GLY A 31 -5.37 -0.34 -17.02
C GLY A 31 -4.90 -1.61 -16.34
N VAL A 32 -3.68 -2.00 -16.65
CA VAL A 32 -3.03 -3.22 -16.14
C VAL A 32 -2.03 -2.85 -15.06
N VAL A 33 -2.06 -3.58 -13.96
CA VAL A 33 -1.10 -3.50 -12.86
C VAL A 33 -0.14 -4.68 -12.95
N ARG A 34 1.15 -4.41 -13.11
CA ARG A 34 2.20 -5.43 -13.07
C ARG A 34 2.55 -5.72 -11.62
N THR A 35 2.50 -6.98 -11.23
CA THR A 35 2.85 -7.40 -9.87
C THR A 35 4.20 -8.12 -9.82
N PRO A 36 4.96 -8.03 -8.70
CA PRO A 36 4.68 -7.22 -7.52
C PRO A 36 4.60 -5.73 -7.81
N ALA A 37 3.69 -5.03 -7.10
CA ALA A 37 3.40 -3.61 -7.29
C ALA A 37 3.45 -2.86 -5.97
N PHE A 38 4.08 -1.68 -5.97
CA PHE A 38 3.97 -0.72 -4.88
C PHE A 38 3.03 0.41 -5.26
N MET A 39 2.03 0.66 -4.42
CA MET A 39 1.02 1.70 -4.60
C MET A 39 1.39 2.95 -3.80
N PRO A 40 1.85 4.03 -4.45
CA PRO A 40 2.00 5.31 -3.77
C PRO A 40 0.67 5.81 -3.21
N VAL A 41 0.70 6.42 -2.01
CA VAL A 41 -0.52 6.80 -1.29
C VAL A 41 -0.86 8.26 -1.53
N GLY A 42 -1.99 8.49 -2.20
CA GLY A 42 -2.60 9.80 -2.44
C GLY A 42 -3.77 10.06 -1.48
N THR A 43 -3.49 10.28 -0.20
CA THR A 43 -4.45 10.33 0.92
C THR A 43 -5.73 11.13 0.63
N ALA A 44 -5.60 12.33 0.09
CA ALA A 44 -6.72 13.23 -0.22
C ALA A 44 -6.87 13.44 -1.75
N GLY A 45 -6.60 12.41 -2.54
CA GLY A 45 -6.60 12.51 -4.00
C GLY A 45 -5.39 13.28 -4.54
N ALA A 46 -4.30 13.35 -3.76
CA ALA A 46 -3.06 14.00 -4.17
C ALA A 46 -1.86 13.32 -3.54
N MET A 47 -0.81 13.12 -4.32
CA MET A 47 0.50 12.76 -3.79
C MET A 47 1.14 14.00 -3.16
N LYS A 48 1.55 13.88 -1.90
CA LYS A 48 2.13 15.03 -1.17
C LYS A 48 3.48 15.43 -1.77
N GLY A 49 3.50 16.60 -2.40
CA GLY A 49 4.72 17.18 -2.98
C GLY A 49 5.11 16.64 -4.36
N MET A 50 4.19 15.96 -5.06
CA MET A 50 4.45 15.44 -6.41
C MET A 50 3.24 15.65 -7.32
N HIS A 51 3.48 15.84 -8.60
CA HIS A 51 2.44 15.76 -9.62
C HIS A 51 2.17 14.30 -10.03
N TRP A 52 0.95 14.00 -10.47
CA TRP A 52 0.59 12.66 -10.94
C TRP A 52 1.42 12.18 -12.14
N ARG A 53 1.86 13.10 -13.00
CA ARG A 53 2.76 12.77 -14.11
C ARG A 53 4.08 12.18 -13.59
N GLU A 54 4.68 12.77 -12.55
CA GLU A 54 5.95 12.30 -11.94
C GLU A 54 5.77 10.93 -11.29
N VAL A 55 4.61 10.67 -10.67
CA VAL A 55 4.28 9.35 -10.10
C VAL A 55 4.20 8.30 -11.22
N ARG A 56 3.60 8.67 -12.35
CA ARG A 56 3.53 7.78 -13.53
C ARG A 56 4.89 7.57 -14.17
N ASP A 57 5.64 8.65 -14.39
CA ASP A 57 6.97 8.60 -15.02
C ASP A 57 7.95 7.79 -14.16
N ALA A 58 7.77 7.78 -12.84
CA ALA A 58 8.48 6.88 -11.92
C ALA A 58 8.12 5.40 -12.08
N GLY A 59 7.04 5.08 -12.81
CA GLY A 59 6.66 3.70 -13.15
C GLY A 59 5.56 3.11 -12.28
N ALA A 60 4.81 3.92 -11.51
CA ALA A 60 3.66 3.44 -10.77
C ALA A 60 2.49 3.08 -11.71
N ASP A 61 2.05 1.83 -11.66
CA ASP A 61 0.88 1.37 -12.42
C ASP A 61 -0.44 1.69 -11.72
N ILE A 62 -0.43 1.74 -10.38
CA ILE A 62 -1.60 1.93 -9.52
C ILE A 62 -1.26 2.83 -8.34
N VAL A 63 -2.24 3.56 -7.84
CA VAL A 63 -2.12 4.41 -6.64
C VAL A 63 -3.24 4.10 -5.65
N LEU A 64 -3.06 4.48 -4.39
CA LEU A 64 -4.04 4.31 -3.33
C LEU A 64 -4.64 5.65 -2.90
N GLY A 65 -5.97 5.70 -2.81
CA GLY A 65 -6.74 6.78 -2.19
C GLY A 65 -7.35 6.36 -0.86
N ASN A 66 -7.44 7.28 0.11
CA ASN A 66 -8.04 6.94 1.41
C ASN A 66 -9.51 7.35 1.48
N THR A 67 -10.38 6.37 1.60
CA THR A 67 -11.84 6.51 1.68
C THR A 67 -12.26 7.46 2.78
N TYR A 68 -11.72 7.31 3.99
CA TYR A 68 -12.03 8.18 5.13
C TYR A 68 -11.84 9.67 4.81
N HIS A 69 -10.69 10.04 4.27
CA HIS A 69 -10.39 11.44 3.97
C HIS A 69 -11.24 11.98 2.84
N LEU A 70 -11.40 11.22 1.77
CA LEU A 70 -12.15 11.63 0.57
C LEU A 70 -13.65 11.71 0.83
N MET A 71 -14.20 10.83 1.67
CA MET A 71 -15.59 10.86 2.12
C MET A 71 -15.91 12.13 2.92
N LEU A 72 -15.01 12.54 3.82
CA LEU A 72 -15.19 13.72 4.65
C LEU A 72 -14.94 15.01 3.87
N ARG A 73 -13.95 15.03 2.98
CA ARG A 73 -13.61 16.19 2.14
C ARG A 73 -12.91 15.76 0.85
N PRO A 74 -13.43 16.08 -0.33
CA PRO A 74 -14.55 17.01 -0.60
C PRO A 74 -15.94 16.36 -0.52
N GLY A 75 -16.03 15.06 -0.23
CA GLY A 75 -17.25 14.25 -0.23
C GLY A 75 -17.32 13.33 -1.44
N ALA A 76 -17.69 12.05 -1.22
CA ALA A 76 -17.68 11.02 -2.26
C ALA A 76 -18.70 11.30 -3.37
N GLU A 77 -19.89 11.79 -3.01
CA GLU A 77 -20.95 12.15 -3.95
C GLU A 77 -20.51 13.29 -4.88
N ARG A 78 -19.75 14.25 -4.36
CA ARG A 78 -19.18 15.33 -5.18
C ARG A 78 -18.15 14.80 -6.16
N ILE A 79 -17.27 13.90 -5.73
CA ILE A 79 -16.28 13.26 -6.60
C ILE A 79 -16.99 12.45 -7.67
N ALA A 80 -18.04 11.70 -7.36
CA ALA A 80 -18.87 10.97 -8.31
C ALA A 80 -19.48 11.89 -9.36
N ALA A 81 -20.07 13.02 -8.95
CA ALA A 81 -20.65 14.02 -9.84
C ALA A 81 -19.61 14.66 -10.79
N LEU A 82 -18.33 14.64 -10.42
CA LEU A 82 -17.20 15.15 -11.21
C LEU A 82 -16.53 14.05 -12.06
N GLY A 83 -17.07 12.83 -12.07
CA GLY A 83 -16.63 11.71 -12.90
C GLY A 83 -15.65 10.75 -12.25
N GLY A 84 -15.65 10.66 -10.92
CA GLY A 84 -14.78 9.77 -10.14
C GLY A 84 -13.40 10.33 -9.86
N LEU A 85 -12.61 9.61 -9.07
CA LEU A 85 -11.28 10.05 -8.61
C LEU A 85 -10.32 10.26 -9.77
N GLN A 86 -10.30 9.37 -10.74
CA GLN A 86 -9.39 9.45 -11.88
C GLN A 86 -9.55 10.79 -12.60
N ARG A 87 -10.79 11.14 -12.94
CA ARG A 87 -11.08 12.42 -13.63
C ARG A 87 -10.88 13.62 -12.69
N PHE A 88 -11.27 13.50 -11.44
CA PHE A 88 -11.15 14.56 -10.45
C PHE A 88 -9.70 14.94 -10.19
N THR A 89 -8.80 13.96 -10.14
CA THR A 89 -7.38 14.15 -9.82
C THR A 89 -6.47 14.30 -11.04
N GLY A 90 -6.93 13.88 -12.23
CA GLY A 90 -6.11 13.77 -13.44
C GLY A 90 -5.16 12.55 -13.45
N TRP A 91 -5.38 11.58 -12.58
CA TRP A 91 -4.71 10.29 -12.65
C TRP A 91 -5.41 9.37 -13.66
N ASN A 92 -4.72 8.97 -14.71
CA ASN A 92 -5.33 8.14 -15.78
C ASN A 92 -5.01 6.66 -15.66
N GLY A 93 -4.85 6.12 -14.45
CA GLY A 93 -4.53 4.73 -14.19
C GLY A 93 -5.41 4.11 -13.12
N PRO A 94 -5.17 2.83 -12.82
CA PRO A 94 -5.85 2.13 -11.74
C PRO A 94 -5.73 2.83 -10.38
N MET A 95 -6.80 2.75 -9.59
CA MET A 95 -6.83 3.19 -8.20
C MET A 95 -7.41 2.11 -7.30
N LEU A 96 -6.76 1.90 -6.16
CA LEU A 96 -7.31 1.18 -5.02
C LEU A 96 -7.76 2.19 -3.97
N THR A 97 -8.90 1.98 -3.34
CA THR A 97 -9.26 2.71 -2.12
C THR A 97 -9.37 1.75 -0.94
N ASP A 98 -8.87 2.18 0.22
CA ASP A 98 -9.06 1.45 1.47
C ASP A 98 -10.54 1.47 1.92
N SER A 99 -10.86 0.69 2.95
CA SER A 99 -12.22 0.66 3.52
C SER A 99 -12.59 1.90 4.33
N GLY A 100 -11.61 2.70 4.74
CA GLY A 100 -11.74 3.77 5.72
C GLY A 100 -11.68 3.30 7.18
N GLY A 101 -11.77 1.99 7.42
CA GLY A 101 -11.80 1.41 8.77
C GLY A 101 -10.57 1.73 9.60
N PHE A 102 -9.38 1.54 9.05
CA PHE A 102 -8.13 1.81 9.75
C PHE A 102 -8.00 3.28 10.18
N GLN A 103 -8.35 4.25 9.33
CA GLN A 103 -8.26 5.68 9.65
C GLN A 103 -9.26 6.06 10.73
N VAL A 104 -10.45 5.49 10.72
CA VAL A 104 -11.42 5.68 11.82
C VAL A 104 -10.85 5.12 13.12
N MET A 105 -10.18 3.97 13.08
CA MET A 105 -9.57 3.33 14.26
C MET A 105 -8.35 4.10 14.77
N SER A 106 -7.59 4.76 13.91
CA SER A 106 -6.33 5.44 14.24
C SER A 106 -6.47 6.94 14.51
N LEU A 107 -7.44 7.63 13.90
CA LEU A 107 -7.55 9.10 13.91
C LEU A 107 -8.76 9.63 14.68
N ALA A 108 -9.77 8.81 14.96
CA ALA A 108 -10.98 9.27 15.61
C ALA A 108 -10.91 9.08 17.14
N ASP A 109 -10.84 10.17 17.88
CA ASP A 109 -10.75 10.16 19.35
C ASP A 109 -12.02 9.59 20.03
N LEU A 110 -13.19 9.76 19.41
CA LEU A 110 -14.48 9.31 19.92
C LEU A 110 -15.14 8.38 18.89
N ARG A 111 -14.73 7.12 18.92
CA ARG A 111 -15.32 6.08 18.08
C ARG A 111 -16.07 5.05 18.89
N LYS A 112 -17.13 4.52 18.31
CA LYS A 112 -17.87 3.38 18.85
C LYS A 112 -18.02 2.33 17.75
N VAL A 113 -17.47 1.16 18.00
CA VAL A 113 -17.63 -0.03 17.12
C VAL A 113 -18.85 -0.81 17.59
N SER A 114 -19.67 -1.24 16.66
CA SER A 114 -20.82 -2.11 16.88
C SER A 114 -20.91 -3.14 15.76
N GLU A 115 -21.77 -4.14 15.89
CA GLU A 115 -22.06 -5.09 14.81
C GLU A 115 -22.52 -4.38 13.52
N HIS A 116 -23.24 -3.29 13.66
CA HIS A 116 -23.83 -2.57 12.53
C HIS A 116 -22.80 -1.71 11.79
N ALA A 117 -22.01 -0.91 12.51
CA ALA A 117 -21.17 0.14 11.95
C ALA A 117 -20.14 0.66 12.95
N VAL A 118 -19.22 1.49 12.47
CA VAL A 118 -18.41 2.37 13.31
C VAL A 118 -19.00 3.77 13.28
N THR A 119 -19.30 4.30 14.46
CA THR A 119 -19.72 5.69 14.63
C THR A 119 -18.55 6.51 15.18
N PHE A 120 -18.29 7.67 14.61
CA PHE A 120 -17.18 8.55 15.03
C PHE A 120 -17.52 10.03 14.79
N ARG A 121 -16.68 10.91 15.30
CA ARG A 121 -16.74 12.33 14.98
C ARG A 121 -15.71 12.69 13.92
N SER A 122 -16.15 13.43 12.91
CA SER A 122 -15.27 13.98 11.87
C SER A 122 -14.25 14.94 12.51
N HIS A 123 -12.98 14.73 12.20
CA HIS A 123 -11.89 15.63 12.64
C HIS A 123 -11.91 16.98 11.91
N ILE A 124 -12.76 17.16 10.89
CA ILE A 124 -12.84 18.38 10.08
C ILE A 124 -13.80 19.38 10.71
N ASP A 125 -14.97 18.91 11.12
CA ASP A 125 -16.09 19.76 11.55
C ASP A 125 -16.82 19.23 12.81
N GLY A 126 -16.36 18.10 13.37
CA GLY A 126 -16.97 17.48 14.54
C GLY A 126 -18.31 16.77 14.28
N ALA A 127 -18.79 16.73 13.04
CA ALA A 127 -20.04 16.06 12.70
C ALA A 127 -20.01 14.56 13.07
N LYS A 128 -21.13 14.04 13.53
CA LYS A 128 -21.27 12.60 13.77
C LYS A 128 -21.41 11.86 12.43
N VAL A 129 -20.52 10.89 12.20
CA VAL A 129 -20.49 10.09 11.00
C VAL A 129 -20.67 8.62 11.37
N GLU A 130 -21.42 7.89 10.59
CA GLU A 130 -21.56 6.44 10.68
C GLU A 130 -21.02 5.81 9.40
N LEU A 131 -20.14 4.83 9.55
CA LEU A 131 -19.55 4.05 8.47
C LEU A 131 -19.88 2.57 8.69
N SER A 132 -20.83 2.05 7.92
CA SER A 132 -21.16 0.63 7.85
C SER A 132 -20.40 -0.03 6.69
N PRO A 133 -20.33 -1.37 6.62
CA PRO A 133 -19.78 -2.08 5.45
C PRO A 133 -20.42 -1.65 4.13
N GLU A 134 -21.74 -1.49 4.10
CA GLU A 134 -22.48 -1.06 2.92
C GLU A 134 -22.11 0.38 2.52
N ARG A 135 -22.04 1.28 3.52
CA ARG A 135 -21.65 2.69 3.24
C ARG A 135 -20.21 2.79 2.79
N SER A 136 -19.30 2.00 3.34
CA SER A 136 -17.90 1.95 2.87
C SER A 136 -17.83 1.54 1.39
N ILE A 137 -18.54 0.50 0.98
CA ILE A 137 -18.58 0.07 -0.42
C ILE A 137 -19.23 1.13 -1.31
N GLU A 138 -20.32 1.74 -0.87
CA GLU A 138 -20.99 2.82 -1.61
C GLU A 138 -20.05 4.02 -1.85
N VAL A 139 -19.32 4.44 -0.80
CA VAL A 139 -18.33 5.52 -0.89
C VAL A 139 -17.24 5.17 -1.90
N GLN A 140 -16.66 3.97 -1.82
CA GLN A 140 -15.62 3.52 -2.74
C GLN A 140 -16.13 3.45 -4.20
N ARG A 141 -17.40 3.10 -4.40
CA ARG A 141 -18.06 3.16 -5.72
C ARG A 141 -18.23 4.60 -6.23
N PHE A 142 -18.63 5.52 -5.38
CA PHE A 142 -18.70 6.96 -5.73
C PHE A 142 -17.32 7.53 -6.08
N LEU A 143 -16.28 7.03 -5.43
CA LEU A 143 -14.91 7.38 -5.77
C LEU A 143 -14.46 6.81 -7.12
N GLY A 144 -15.11 5.74 -7.63
CA GLY A 144 -14.72 5.08 -8.87
C GLY A 144 -13.49 4.18 -8.73
N SER A 145 -13.31 3.58 -7.55
CA SER A 145 -12.18 2.67 -7.28
C SER A 145 -12.21 1.45 -8.17
N ASP A 146 -11.10 1.14 -8.83
CA ASP A 146 -10.93 -0.14 -9.55
C ASP A 146 -10.91 -1.32 -8.59
N ILE A 147 -10.27 -1.13 -7.43
CA ILE A 147 -10.19 -2.11 -6.37
C ILE A 147 -10.70 -1.49 -5.08
N ALA A 148 -11.83 -1.99 -4.59
CA ALA A 148 -12.40 -1.65 -3.30
C ALA A 148 -11.96 -2.67 -2.24
N MET A 149 -11.86 -2.22 -0.98
CA MET A 149 -11.57 -3.08 0.16
C MET A 149 -12.82 -3.32 1.00
N GLN A 150 -13.01 -4.54 1.50
CA GLN A 150 -14.03 -4.79 2.52
C GLN A 150 -13.81 -3.91 3.74
N MET A 151 -14.84 -3.61 4.50
CA MET A 151 -14.68 -2.98 5.82
C MET A 151 -14.20 -4.01 6.84
N ASP A 152 -13.24 -3.61 7.69
CA ASP A 152 -12.61 -4.45 8.71
C ASP A 152 -12.37 -3.68 10.01
N GLU A 153 -12.17 -4.42 11.10
CA GLU A 153 -11.71 -3.87 12.37
C GLU A 153 -10.24 -4.29 12.59
N CYS A 154 -9.33 -3.32 12.48
CA CYS A 154 -7.91 -3.51 12.74
C CYS A 154 -7.59 -3.22 14.20
N VAL A 155 -7.03 -4.20 14.91
CA VAL A 155 -6.59 -4.07 16.31
C VAL A 155 -5.11 -3.68 16.33
N ARG A 156 -4.79 -2.66 17.14
CA ARG A 156 -3.40 -2.26 17.36
C ARG A 156 -2.72 -3.24 18.32
N LEU A 157 -1.50 -3.65 18.00
CA LEU A 157 -0.71 -4.55 18.84
C LEU A 157 0.23 -3.75 19.78
N PRO A 158 0.54 -4.31 20.98
CA PRO A 158 0.01 -5.57 21.54
C PRO A 158 -1.44 -5.43 22.02
N ALA A 159 -2.21 -6.53 21.94
CA ALA A 159 -3.61 -6.59 22.39
C ALA A 159 -3.93 -7.94 23.01
N GLU A 160 -5.01 -8.01 23.77
CA GLU A 160 -5.50 -9.26 24.38
C GLU A 160 -6.07 -10.18 23.29
N HIS A 161 -5.84 -11.50 23.43
CA HIS A 161 -6.32 -12.51 22.48
C HIS A 161 -7.82 -12.39 22.19
N ALA A 162 -8.64 -12.19 23.24
CA ALA A 162 -10.07 -12.05 23.09
C ALA A 162 -10.50 -10.83 22.24
N ASP A 163 -9.76 -9.72 22.32
CA ASP A 163 -10.03 -8.53 21.51
C ASP A 163 -9.67 -8.76 20.05
N ILE A 164 -8.54 -9.43 19.79
CA ILE A 164 -8.12 -9.81 18.44
C ILE A 164 -9.12 -10.76 17.81
N GLU A 165 -9.57 -11.78 18.54
CA GLU A 165 -10.57 -12.75 18.08
C GLU A 165 -11.90 -12.07 17.78
N ARG A 166 -12.40 -11.25 18.69
CA ARG A 166 -13.67 -10.49 18.51
C ARG A 166 -13.60 -9.61 17.25
N ALA A 167 -12.53 -8.88 17.05
CA ALA A 167 -12.34 -8.00 15.90
C ALA A 167 -12.23 -8.78 14.58
N MET A 168 -11.52 -9.90 14.59
CA MET A 168 -11.41 -10.80 13.43
C MET A 168 -12.77 -11.36 13.06
N GLN A 169 -13.55 -11.82 14.02
CA GLN A 169 -14.89 -12.35 13.79
C GLN A 169 -15.88 -11.30 13.28
N LEU A 170 -15.81 -10.07 13.81
CA LEU A 170 -16.57 -8.94 13.30
C LEU A 170 -16.17 -8.61 11.85
N SER A 171 -14.89 -8.62 11.56
CA SER A 171 -14.38 -8.38 10.20
C SER A 171 -14.89 -9.42 9.19
N LEU A 172 -15.01 -10.69 9.56
CA LEU A 172 -15.62 -11.72 8.71
C LEU A 172 -17.09 -11.45 8.42
N ARG A 173 -17.90 -11.09 9.44
CA ARG A 173 -19.31 -10.73 9.22
C ARG A 173 -19.48 -9.47 8.37
N TRP A 174 -18.58 -8.49 8.53
CA TRP A 174 -18.52 -7.30 7.69
C TRP A 174 -18.05 -7.60 6.27
N ALA A 175 -17.20 -8.61 6.09
CA ALA A 175 -16.79 -9.11 4.78
C ALA A 175 -17.97 -9.61 3.94
N GLU A 176 -18.86 -10.41 4.54
CA GLU A 176 -20.09 -10.87 3.88
C GLU A 176 -21.01 -9.72 3.48
N ARG A 177 -21.16 -8.73 4.37
CA ARG A 177 -21.98 -7.54 4.12
C ARG A 177 -21.38 -6.67 3.00
N SER A 178 -20.06 -6.45 3.04
CA SER A 178 -19.33 -5.73 1.99
C SER A 178 -19.46 -6.43 0.64
N LYS A 179 -19.34 -7.76 0.61
CA LYS A 179 -19.53 -8.55 -0.62
C LYS A 179 -20.92 -8.38 -1.20
N ARG A 180 -21.97 -8.52 -0.38
CA ARG A 180 -23.37 -8.30 -0.83
C ARG A 180 -23.59 -6.88 -1.38
N ALA A 181 -23.04 -5.86 -0.71
CA ALA A 181 -23.13 -4.49 -1.19
C ALA A 181 -22.38 -4.25 -2.52
N PHE A 182 -21.36 -5.07 -2.79
CA PHE A 182 -20.56 -4.97 -4.00
C PHE A 182 -21.17 -5.71 -5.21
N GLU A 183 -22.16 -6.59 -5.03
CA GLU A 183 -22.76 -7.40 -6.11
C GLU A 183 -23.31 -6.58 -7.31
N SER A 184 -23.65 -5.32 -7.08
CA SER A 184 -24.11 -4.41 -8.13
C SER A 184 -23.01 -3.57 -8.78
N ALA A 185 -21.73 -3.87 -8.50
CA ALA A 185 -20.61 -3.20 -9.15
C ALA A 185 -20.52 -3.60 -10.62
N PRO A 186 -20.07 -2.68 -11.51
CA PRO A 186 -19.86 -3.02 -12.91
C PRO A 186 -18.77 -4.08 -13.09
N ASP A 187 -18.81 -4.80 -14.21
CA ASP A 187 -17.77 -5.77 -14.56
C ASP A 187 -16.38 -5.11 -14.63
N GLY A 188 -15.38 -5.86 -14.20
CA GLY A 188 -13.99 -5.40 -14.18
C GLY A 188 -13.56 -4.72 -12.88
N TYR A 189 -14.52 -4.22 -12.07
CA TYR A 189 -14.23 -3.72 -10.73
C TYR A 189 -14.07 -4.88 -9.73
N MET A 190 -13.22 -4.68 -8.73
CA MET A 190 -12.84 -5.75 -7.81
C MET A 190 -13.10 -5.37 -6.36
N LEU A 191 -13.40 -6.38 -5.55
CA LEU A 191 -13.45 -6.30 -4.09
C LEU A 191 -12.43 -7.26 -3.51
N PHE A 192 -11.56 -6.76 -2.61
CA PHE A 192 -10.60 -7.56 -1.87
C PHE A 192 -11.06 -7.80 -0.44
N GLY A 193 -10.88 -9.05 0.03
CA GLY A 193 -11.06 -9.43 1.43
C GLY A 193 -9.83 -9.10 2.25
N ILE A 194 -9.99 -8.83 3.55
CA ILE A 194 -8.89 -8.48 4.46
C ILE A 194 -8.77 -9.51 5.57
N VAL A 195 -7.68 -10.27 5.58
CA VAL A 195 -7.34 -11.20 6.67
C VAL A 195 -6.92 -10.40 7.89
N GLN A 196 -7.62 -10.63 9.01
CA GLN A 196 -7.28 -10.13 10.33
C GLN A 196 -6.86 -11.29 11.25
N GLY A 197 -6.48 -11.03 12.49
CA GLY A 197 -6.06 -12.04 13.46
C GLY A 197 -4.79 -11.68 14.24
N GLY A 198 -4.32 -10.43 14.11
CA GLY A 198 -3.17 -9.91 14.87
C GLY A 198 -1.91 -10.75 14.67
N ASP A 199 -1.25 -11.06 15.77
CA ASP A 199 -0.05 -11.91 15.86
C ASP A 199 -0.39 -13.36 16.31
N VAL A 200 -1.64 -13.80 16.08
CA VAL A 200 -2.14 -15.12 16.49
C VAL A 200 -2.37 -16.00 15.25
N PRO A 201 -1.50 -17.01 14.96
CA PRO A 201 -1.60 -17.85 13.77
C PRO A 201 -2.97 -18.51 13.58
N GLN A 202 -3.56 -19.04 14.64
CA GLN A 202 -4.87 -19.73 14.58
C GLN A 202 -6.00 -18.79 14.13
N LEU A 203 -5.97 -17.53 14.58
CA LEU A 203 -6.96 -16.54 14.18
C LEU A 203 -6.75 -16.10 12.73
N ARG A 204 -5.50 -16.00 12.28
CA ARG A 204 -5.19 -15.73 10.87
C ARG A 204 -5.67 -16.84 9.96
N HIS A 205 -5.47 -18.10 10.36
CA HIS A 205 -5.97 -19.26 9.63
C HIS A 205 -7.52 -19.23 9.54
N ALA A 206 -8.20 -19.02 10.66
CA ALA A 206 -9.66 -18.92 10.68
C ALA A 206 -10.18 -17.77 9.80
N SER A 207 -9.53 -16.62 9.85
CA SER A 207 -9.85 -15.46 9.01
C SER A 207 -9.67 -15.75 7.53
N ALA A 208 -8.51 -16.31 7.15
CA ALA A 208 -8.22 -16.66 5.76
C ALA A 208 -9.21 -17.70 5.21
N GLN A 209 -9.51 -18.76 5.96
CA GLN A 209 -10.48 -19.78 5.57
C GLN A 209 -11.88 -19.18 5.38
N GLY A 210 -12.34 -18.34 6.32
CA GLY A 210 -13.63 -17.68 6.22
C GLY A 210 -13.72 -16.77 4.98
N LEU A 211 -12.69 -15.97 4.71
CA LEU A 211 -12.66 -15.10 3.54
C LEU A 211 -12.61 -15.87 2.22
N VAL A 212 -11.85 -16.98 2.17
CA VAL A 212 -11.80 -17.85 0.98
C VAL A 212 -13.16 -18.50 0.74
N ALA A 213 -13.86 -18.92 1.79
CA ALA A 213 -15.23 -19.46 1.68
C ALA A 213 -16.25 -18.41 1.20
N ILE A 214 -16.13 -17.15 1.65
CA ILE A 214 -16.93 -16.03 1.14
C ILE A 214 -16.59 -15.76 -0.33
N GLY A 215 -15.32 -15.78 -0.71
CA GLY A 215 -14.80 -15.58 -2.06
C GLY A 215 -14.67 -14.11 -2.48
N PHE A 216 -13.44 -13.68 -2.81
CA PHE A 216 -13.09 -12.33 -3.23
C PHE A 216 -12.24 -12.34 -4.50
N HIS A 217 -12.13 -11.19 -5.17
CA HIS A 217 -11.28 -11.04 -6.37
C HIS A 217 -9.79 -11.02 -6.02
N GLY A 218 -9.45 -10.68 -4.79
CA GLY A 218 -8.10 -10.69 -4.21
C GLY A 218 -8.18 -10.70 -2.69
N TYR A 219 -7.04 -10.90 -2.04
CA TYR A 219 -6.96 -11.03 -0.59
C TYR A 219 -5.84 -10.16 -0.04
N ALA A 220 -6.16 -9.35 0.96
CA ALA A 220 -5.20 -8.55 1.69
C ALA A 220 -4.87 -9.19 3.04
N ILE A 221 -3.66 -8.96 3.52
CA ILE A 221 -3.21 -9.26 4.87
C ILE A 221 -3.16 -7.93 5.61
N GLY A 222 -4.13 -7.72 6.49
CA GLY A 222 -4.23 -6.55 7.36
C GLY A 222 -3.78 -6.84 8.78
N GLY A 223 -3.81 -5.81 9.65
CA GLY A 223 -3.47 -5.93 11.06
C GLY A 223 -2.01 -6.32 11.32
N LEU A 224 -1.10 -5.95 10.41
CA LEU A 224 0.35 -6.03 10.55
C LEU A 224 0.96 -4.63 10.33
N ALA A 225 2.22 -4.44 10.74
CA ALA A 225 2.88 -3.13 10.83
C ALA A 225 2.10 -2.11 11.70
N VAL A 226 1.46 -2.61 12.76
CA VAL A 226 0.62 -1.83 13.69
C VAL A 226 1.18 -1.79 15.12
N GLY A 227 2.45 -2.19 15.30
CA GLY A 227 3.17 -2.13 16.57
C GLY A 227 4.07 -3.34 16.87
N GLU A 228 3.92 -4.44 16.14
CA GLU A 228 4.74 -5.65 16.29
C GLU A 228 6.13 -5.48 15.64
N PRO A 229 7.14 -6.25 16.11
CA PRO A 229 8.46 -6.35 15.45
C PRO A 229 8.35 -6.98 14.05
N GLN A 230 9.28 -6.62 13.14
CA GLN A 230 9.34 -7.18 11.77
C GLN A 230 9.33 -8.72 11.76
N ALA A 231 10.08 -9.38 12.65
CA ALA A 231 10.11 -10.84 12.71
C ALA A 231 8.73 -11.46 12.94
N VAL A 232 7.89 -10.83 13.77
CA VAL A 232 6.50 -11.26 14.02
C VAL A 232 5.64 -11.04 12.77
N MET A 233 5.76 -9.88 12.14
CA MET A 233 5.08 -9.59 10.87
C MET A 233 5.41 -10.66 9.82
N LEU A 234 6.68 -10.96 9.62
CA LEU A 234 7.14 -11.95 8.62
C LEU A 234 6.63 -13.36 8.96
N ALA A 235 6.65 -13.76 10.23
CA ALA A 235 6.10 -15.05 10.66
C ALA A 235 4.59 -15.14 10.36
N MET A 236 3.83 -14.07 10.57
CA MET A 236 2.40 -14.05 10.24
C MET A 236 2.13 -14.08 8.74
N ILE A 237 3.03 -13.53 7.92
CA ILE A 237 2.94 -13.66 6.46
C ILE A 237 3.22 -15.10 6.03
N ASP A 238 4.23 -15.76 6.62
CA ASP A 238 4.54 -17.18 6.35
C ASP A 238 3.35 -18.10 6.68
N GLU A 239 2.61 -17.80 7.74
CA GLU A 239 1.39 -18.54 8.13
C GLU A 239 0.19 -18.23 7.22
N THR A 240 0.06 -17.01 6.73
CA THR A 240 -1.18 -16.55 6.07
C THR A 240 -1.12 -16.71 4.54
N ALA A 241 -0.02 -16.29 3.91
CA ALA A 241 0.08 -16.24 2.46
C ALA A 241 -0.14 -17.59 1.75
N PRO A 242 0.33 -18.74 2.27
CA PRO A 242 0.09 -20.04 1.65
C PRO A 242 -1.38 -20.48 1.65
N MET A 243 -2.21 -19.93 2.56
CA MET A 243 -3.63 -20.25 2.66
C MET A 243 -4.48 -19.53 1.61
N LEU A 244 -3.95 -18.46 1.03
CA LEU A 244 -4.66 -17.65 0.05
C LEU A 244 -4.57 -18.28 -1.35
N PRO A 245 -5.64 -18.22 -2.17
CA PRO A 245 -5.67 -18.79 -3.51
C PRO A 245 -4.51 -18.31 -4.38
N LYS A 246 -3.90 -19.22 -5.12
CA LYS A 246 -2.74 -18.91 -5.97
C LYS A 246 -3.12 -18.06 -7.19
N GLU A 247 -4.34 -18.22 -7.67
CA GLU A 247 -4.91 -17.51 -8.81
C GLU A 247 -5.47 -16.12 -8.46
N ARG A 248 -5.29 -15.67 -7.22
CA ARG A 248 -5.73 -14.34 -6.76
C ARG A 248 -4.55 -13.52 -6.29
N PRO A 249 -4.60 -12.17 -6.46
CA PRO A 249 -3.55 -11.29 -5.95
C PRO A 249 -3.59 -11.25 -4.41
N ARG A 250 -2.40 -11.10 -3.81
CA ARG A 250 -2.16 -11.00 -2.37
C ARG A 250 -1.57 -9.64 -2.04
N TYR A 251 -2.24 -8.90 -1.17
CA TYR A 251 -1.88 -7.54 -0.83
C TYR A 251 -1.50 -7.43 0.65
N LEU A 252 -0.29 -6.96 0.97
CA LEU A 252 0.15 -6.64 2.33
C LEU A 252 -0.07 -5.16 2.58
N MET A 253 -1.02 -4.83 3.48
CA MET A 253 -1.49 -3.47 3.70
C MET A 253 -0.54 -2.65 4.58
N GLY A 254 -0.26 -1.41 4.17
CA GLY A 254 0.48 -0.44 4.96
C GLY A 254 1.98 -0.70 5.11
N VAL A 255 2.53 -1.65 4.36
CA VAL A 255 3.93 -2.07 4.42
C VAL A 255 4.67 -1.63 3.15
N GLY A 256 5.81 -1.10 3.21
CA GLY A 256 6.64 -0.72 4.32
C GLY A 256 7.99 -0.19 3.85
N THR A 257 9.06 -0.57 4.53
CA THR A 257 10.42 -0.28 4.06
C THR A 257 10.76 -1.12 2.81
N PRO A 258 11.80 -0.74 2.02
CA PRO A 258 12.28 -1.60 0.94
C PRO A 258 12.63 -3.02 1.37
N ASP A 259 13.19 -3.18 2.57
CA ASP A 259 13.51 -4.51 3.13
C ASP A 259 12.25 -5.32 3.45
N ASP A 260 11.23 -4.71 4.09
CA ASP A 260 9.95 -5.37 4.36
C ASP A 260 9.28 -5.86 3.07
N ILE A 261 9.33 -5.03 2.03
CA ILE A 261 8.75 -5.36 0.72
C ILE A 261 9.48 -6.54 0.10
N LEU A 262 10.81 -6.53 0.09
CA LEU A 262 11.64 -7.59 -0.47
C LEU A 262 11.41 -8.92 0.27
N GLU A 263 11.35 -8.89 1.60
CA GLU A 263 11.04 -10.03 2.45
C GLU A 263 9.63 -10.58 2.22
N ALA A 264 8.64 -9.70 2.05
CA ALA A 264 7.26 -10.12 1.81
C ALA A 264 7.05 -10.68 0.39
N VAL A 265 7.73 -10.13 -0.63
CA VAL A 265 7.73 -10.72 -1.98
C VAL A 265 8.30 -12.13 -1.96
N LYS A 266 9.40 -12.37 -1.22
CA LYS A 266 9.97 -13.70 -1.02
C LYS A 266 8.96 -14.71 -0.46
N ARG A 267 7.92 -14.22 0.24
CA ARG A 267 6.82 -14.99 0.84
C ARG A 267 5.55 -15.04 0.00
N GLY A 268 5.59 -14.51 -1.23
CA GLY A 268 4.50 -14.60 -2.19
C GLY A 268 3.46 -13.48 -2.13
N ILE A 269 3.84 -12.30 -1.67
CA ILE A 269 2.99 -11.10 -1.70
C ILE A 269 3.17 -10.36 -3.03
N ASP A 270 2.05 -9.85 -3.57
CA ASP A 270 1.99 -9.20 -4.89
C ASP A 270 1.83 -7.68 -4.84
N MET A 271 1.23 -7.13 -3.79
CA MET A 271 0.86 -5.71 -3.74
C MET A 271 1.21 -5.11 -2.38
N PHE A 272 1.58 -3.84 -2.41
CA PHE A 272 2.01 -3.08 -1.23
C PHE A 272 1.54 -1.64 -1.34
N ASP A 273 1.31 -1.00 -0.19
CA ASP A 273 1.17 0.45 -0.07
C ASP A 273 1.91 0.94 1.17
N CYS A 274 2.44 2.13 1.12
CA CYS A 274 2.91 2.84 2.32
C CYS A 274 3.07 4.34 2.04
N VAL A 275 2.81 5.14 3.06
CA VAL A 275 3.09 6.60 3.03
C VAL A 275 4.58 6.91 3.21
N MET A 276 5.38 5.91 3.56
CA MET A 276 6.78 6.07 3.98
C MET A 276 7.65 6.79 2.94
N PRO A 277 7.60 6.49 1.63
CA PRO A 277 8.44 7.17 0.65
C PRO A 277 8.29 8.68 0.69
N THR A 278 7.06 9.18 0.58
CA THR A 278 6.80 10.62 0.61
C THR A 278 6.90 11.20 2.02
N ARG A 279 6.58 10.45 3.08
CA ARG A 279 6.76 10.90 4.47
C ARG A 279 8.24 11.11 4.75
N ASN A 280 9.08 10.13 4.48
CA ASN A 280 10.53 10.20 4.68
C ASN A 280 11.16 11.30 3.83
N GLY A 281 10.76 11.44 2.56
CA GLY A 281 11.20 12.53 1.70
C GLY A 281 10.96 13.90 2.31
N ARG A 282 9.74 14.15 2.81
CA ARG A 282 9.41 15.42 3.49
C ARG A 282 10.17 15.63 4.81
N HIS A 283 10.72 14.57 5.41
CA HIS A 283 11.54 14.65 6.61
C HIS A 283 13.05 14.61 6.32
N GLY A 284 13.44 14.72 5.05
CA GLY A 284 14.84 14.82 4.65
C GLY A 284 15.57 13.49 4.55
N VAL A 285 14.85 12.38 4.36
CA VAL A 285 15.43 11.05 4.19
C VAL A 285 15.16 10.52 2.79
N ALA A 286 16.22 10.14 2.09
CA ALA A 286 16.18 9.47 0.80
C ALA A 286 16.37 7.96 0.96
N PHE A 287 15.70 7.18 0.11
CA PHE A 287 16.01 5.77 -0.12
C PHE A 287 16.86 5.64 -1.37
N THR A 288 17.93 4.88 -1.28
CA THR A 288 18.89 4.63 -2.38
C THR A 288 19.23 3.15 -2.44
N ARG A 289 19.94 2.71 -3.48
CA ARG A 289 20.49 1.35 -3.56
C ARG A 289 21.51 1.02 -2.47
N PHE A 290 21.98 2.03 -1.75
CA PHE A 290 22.91 1.88 -0.60
C PHE A 290 22.17 2.00 0.75
N GLY A 291 20.86 1.89 0.77
CA GLY A 291 20.02 2.09 1.95
C GLY A 291 19.56 3.54 2.11
N GLN A 292 19.30 3.93 3.36
CA GLN A 292 18.76 5.25 3.67
C GLN A 292 19.86 6.30 3.83
N VAL A 293 19.65 7.48 3.21
CA VAL A 293 20.51 8.65 3.35
C VAL A 293 19.72 9.76 4.05
N ASN A 294 20.14 10.15 5.26
CA ASN A 294 19.53 11.23 6.00
C ASN A 294 20.22 12.56 5.67
N LEU A 295 19.59 13.36 4.82
CA LEU A 295 20.11 14.65 4.34
C LEU A 295 20.19 15.74 5.42
N ARG A 296 19.67 15.50 6.64
CA ARG A 296 19.83 16.41 7.78
C ARG A 296 21.23 16.35 8.39
N ASN A 297 21.99 15.27 8.12
CA ASN A 297 23.34 15.09 8.67
C ASN A 297 24.31 16.12 8.10
N ALA A 298 25.09 16.76 8.97
CA ALA A 298 26.07 17.79 8.59
C ALA A 298 27.14 17.29 7.62
N ARG A 299 27.43 15.99 7.58
CA ARG A 299 28.38 15.37 6.62
C ARG A 299 28.03 15.64 5.16
N HIS A 300 26.80 16.04 4.87
CA HIS A 300 26.34 16.32 3.51
C HIS A 300 26.46 17.81 3.13
N ALA A 301 26.87 18.69 4.06
CA ALA A 301 26.92 20.14 3.82
C ALA A 301 27.83 20.53 2.64
N ASP A 302 28.94 19.81 2.48
CA ASP A 302 29.93 20.07 1.45
C ASP A 302 30.10 18.90 0.45
N ASP A 303 29.13 17.97 0.42
CA ASP A 303 29.19 16.78 -0.45
C ASP A 303 28.66 17.11 -1.87
N PRO A 304 29.57 17.22 -2.88
CA PRO A 304 29.16 17.57 -4.24
C PRO A 304 28.56 16.41 -5.04
N ARG A 305 28.61 15.19 -4.49
CA ARG A 305 28.10 14.00 -5.17
C ARG A 305 26.56 14.01 -5.23
N PRO A 306 25.96 13.43 -6.27
CA PRO A 306 24.54 13.14 -6.29
C PRO A 306 24.18 12.03 -5.27
N LEU A 307 22.89 11.77 -5.08
CA LEU A 307 22.45 10.69 -4.21
C LEU A 307 22.85 9.32 -4.72
N ASP A 308 22.71 9.10 -6.02
CA ASP A 308 23.11 7.87 -6.71
C ASP A 308 23.39 8.17 -8.19
N GLU A 309 24.67 8.02 -8.58
CA GLU A 309 25.14 8.32 -9.94
C GLU A 309 24.61 7.35 -10.99
N GLU A 310 24.27 6.12 -10.60
CA GLU A 310 23.76 5.07 -11.49
C GLU A 310 22.23 5.02 -11.56
N SER A 311 21.54 5.83 -10.76
CA SER A 311 20.08 5.89 -10.83
C SER A 311 19.61 6.37 -12.20
N SER A 312 18.59 5.73 -12.75
CA SER A 312 17.95 6.20 -14.00
C SER A 312 17.13 7.47 -13.79
N TRP A 313 16.75 7.79 -12.54
CA TRP A 313 15.89 8.92 -12.23
C TRP A 313 16.67 10.26 -12.26
N PRO A 314 16.21 11.27 -13.03
CA PRO A 314 16.99 12.50 -13.23
C PRO A 314 17.31 13.25 -11.94
N SER A 315 16.32 13.44 -11.05
CA SER A 315 16.53 14.22 -9.80
C SER A 315 17.51 13.55 -8.85
N THR A 316 17.71 12.24 -8.92
CA THR A 316 18.67 11.51 -8.10
C THR A 316 20.13 11.82 -8.52
N ARG A 317 20.35 12.12 -9.82
CA ARG A 317 21.68 12.39 -10.41
C ARG A 317 22.00 13.87 -10.55
N SER A 318 20.98 14.72 -10.70
CA SER A 318 21.18 16.12 -11.10
C SER A 318 21.49 17.06 -9.93
N TYR A 319 21.20 16.65 -8.70
CA TYR A 319 21.37 17.49 -7.52
C TYR A 319 22.43 16.93 -6.59
N ALA A 320 23.39 17.81 -6.19
CA ALA A 320 24.38 17.47 -5.18
C ALA A 320 23.72 17.23 -3.82
N ARG A 321 24.28 16.34 -3.02
CA ARG A 321 23.85 16.10 -1.62
C ARG A 321 23.91 17.38 -0.79
N ALA A 322 24.93 18.22 -1.01
CA ALA A 322 25.04 19.53 -0.38
C ALA A 322 23.83 20.42 -0.66
N TYR A 323 23.35 20.46 -1.91
CA TYR A 323 22.17 21.23 -2.25
C TYR A 323 20.90 20.67 -1.61
N LEU A 324 20.71 19.34 -1.68
CA LEU A 324 19.57 18.69 -1.01
C LEU A 324 19.60 18.87 0.51
N HIS A 325 20.80 18.78 1.13
CA HIS A 325 20.99 19.10 2.55
C HIS A 325 20.59 20.54 2.86
N HIS A 326 21.04 21.52 2.05
CA HIS A 326 20.67 22.92 2.19
C HIS A 326 19.15 23.11 2.15
N LEU A 327 18.46 22.57 1.15
CA LEU A 327 17.01 22.67 1.01
C LEU A 327 16.26 22.09 2.24
N VAL A 328 16.71 20.90 2.71
CA VAL A 328 16.14 20.25 3.90
C VAL A 328 16.35 21.07 5.15
N LYS A 329 17.54 21.66 5.35
CA LYS A 329 17.87 22.48 6.50
C LYS A 329 17.17 23.84 6.48
N ALA A 330 17.00 24.42 5.31
CA ALA A 330 16.26 25.67 5.10
C ALA A 330 14.73 25.48 5.19
N GLY A 331 14.24 24.24 5.14
CA GLY A 331 12.79 23.96 5.12
C GLY A 331 12.12 24.30 3.78
N GLU A 332 12.91 24.36 2.70
CA GLU A 332 12.39 24.65 1.36
C GLU A 332 11.49 23.53 0.86
N THR A 333 10.32 23.91 0.33
CA THR A 333 9.33 22.95 -0.22
C THR A 333 9.95 22.09 -1.32
N LEU A 334 10.84 22.65 -2.13
CA LEU A 334 11.52 21.93 -3.20
C LEU A 334 12.31 20.72 -2.66
N GLY A 335 12.94 20.83 -1.48
CA GLY A 335 13.64 19.71 -0.85
C GLY A 335 12.72 18.54 -0.55
N ALA A 336 11.53 18.83 0.00
CA ALA A 336 10.52 17.83 0.28
C ALA A 336 9.94 17.20 -1.01
N MET A 337 9.77 17.99 -2.07
CA MET A 337 9.30 17.52 -3.38
C MET A 337 10.32 16.58 -4.03
N LEU A 338 11.57 17.01 -4.16
CA LEU A 338 12.64 16.22 -4.78
C LEU A 338 12.87 14.90 -4.05
N LEU A 339 12.92 14.90 -2.71
CA LEU A 339 13.14 13.67 -1.96
C LEU A 339 11.93 12.73 -1.99
N SER A 340 10.70 13.27 -2.07
CA SER A 340 9.50 12.44 -2.26
C SER A 340 9.51 11.76 -3.62
N GLU A 341 9.85 12.49 -4.66
CA GLU A 341 9.98 12.02 -6.04
C GLU A 341 11.06 10.94 -6.16
N ILE A 342 12.25 11.21 -5.62
CA ILE A 342 13.39 10.27 -5.61
C ILE A 342 13.01 8.98 -4.90
N ASN A 343 12.32 9.06 -3.76
CA ASN A 343 11.90 7.89 -3.01
C ASN A 343 10.86 7.06 -3.76
N ILE A 344 9.87 7.69 -4.38
CA ILE A 344 8.88 6.96 -5.20
C ILE A 344 9.58 6.28 -6.39
N ALA A 345 10.47 6.99 -7.07
CA ALA A 345 11.23 6.42 -8.19
C ALA A 345 12.09 5.22 -7.75
N TYR A 346 12.73 5.30 -6.57
CA TYR A 346 13.48 4.18 -6.02
C TYR A 346 12.60 2.96 -5.73
N TYR A 347 11.42 3.16 -5.11
CA TYR A 347 10.48 2.06 -4.84
C TYR A 347 10.01 1.41 -6.14
N GLN A 348 9.70 2.19 -7.17
CA GLN A 348 9.26 1.63 -8.45
C GLN A 348 10.41 0.92 -9.19
N ALA A 349 11.63 1.42 -9.10
CA ALA A 349 12.81 0.74 -9.63
C ALA A 349 13.06 -0.61 -8.93
N LEU A 350 12.91 -0.65 -7.60
CA LEU A 350 12.97 -1.89 -6.82
C LEU A 350 11.91 -2.89 -7.29
N MET A 351 10.65 -2.45 -7.45
CA MET A 351 9.58 -3.30 -7.97
C MET A 351 9.87 -3.82 -9.37
N HIS A 352 10.44 -2.99 -10.23
CA HIS A 352 10.84 -3.43 -11.58
C HIS A 352 11.92 -4.51 -11.52
N GLY A 353 12.99 -4.30 -10.75
CA GLY A 353 14.06 -5.27 -10.57
C GLY A 353 13.56 -6.60 -9.98
N ILE A 354 12.63 -6.54 -9.02
CA ILE A 354 11.99 -7.74 -8.45
C ILE A 354 11.22 -8.53 -9.52
N ARG A 355 10.35 -7.85 -10.29
CA ARG A 355 9.58 -8.51 -11.37
C ARG A 355 10.48 -9.18 -12.41
N ASP A 356 11.52 -8.47 -12.82
CA ASP A 356 12.52 -8.94 -13.78
C ASP A 356 13.24 -10.19 -13.24
N ALA A 357 13.70 -10.14 -12.01
CA ALA A 357 14.40 -11.27 -11.38
C ALA A 357 13.50 -12.49 -11.25
N ILE A 358 12.24 -12.33 -10.83
CA ILE A 358 11.29 -13.45 -10.76
C ILE A 358 11.02 -14.04 -12.14
N ALA A 359 10.82 -13.20 -13.16
CA ALA A 359 10.57 -13.65 -14.52
C ALA A 359 11.72 -14.48 -15.13
N HIS A 360 12.96 -14.22 -14.69
CA HIS A 360 14.16 -14.92 -15.16
C HIS A 360 14.64 -16.04 -14.22
N GLY A 361 13.96 -16.29 -13.07
CA GLY A 361 14.38 -17.30 -12.09
C GLY A 361 15.67 -16.95 -11.33
N THR A 362 15.94 -15.66 -11.12
CA THR A 362 17.15 -15.12 -10.47
C THR A 362 16.80 -14.29 -9.23
N PHE A 363 15.63 -14.54 -8.62
CA PHE A 363 15.16 -13.72 -7.51
C PHE A 363 16.05 -13.84 -6.25
N ASP A 364 16.55 -15.04 -5.95
CA ASP A 364 17.45 -15.20 -4.80
C ASP A 364 18.77 -14.42 -4.98
N GLU A 365 19.34 -14.38 -6.19
CA GLU A 365 20.54 -13.59 -6.50
C GLU A 365 20.25 -12.08 -6.36
N PHE A 366 19.12 -11.64 -6.90
CA PHE A 366 18.67 -10.25 -6.76
C PHE A 366 18.48 -9.87 -5.30
N TYR A 367 17.84 -10.74 -4.51
CA TYR A 367 17.58 -10.55 -3.10
C TYR A 367 18.89 -10.39 -2.31
N GLN A 368 19.85 -11.31 -2.48
CA GLN A 368 21.14 -11.24 -1.78
C GLN A 368 21.92 -9.98 -2.15
N ARG A 369 22.09 -9.70 -3.43
CA ARG A 369 22.79 -8.51 -3.91
C ARG A 369 22.16 -7.22 -3.38
N THR A 370 20.85 -7.11 -3.41
CA THR A 370 20.15 -5.91 -2.93
C THR A 370 20.38 -5.69 -1.44
N ARG A 371 20.35 -6.74 -0.62
CA ARG A 371 20.63 -6.64 0.80
C ARG A 371 22.10 -6.33 1.12
N GLU A 372 23.03 -6.90 0.35
CA GLU A 372 24.45 -6.57 0.46
C GLU A 372 24.70 -5.10 0.13
N ASP A 373 24.08 -4.56 -0.91
CA ASP A 373 24.18 -3.16 -1.30
C ASP A 373 23.63 -2.24 -0.17
N TRP A 374 22.49 -2.56 0.43
CA TRP A 374 21.96 -1.81 1.59
C TRP A 374 22.85 -1.92 2.82
N ALA A 375 23.41 -3.11 3.10
CA ALA A 375 24.30 -3.33 4.24
C ALA A 375 25.65 -2.61 4.09
N ARG A 376 26.14 -2.46 2.85
CA ARG A 376 27.35 -1.69 2.54
C ARG A 376 27.17 -0.22 2.92
N GLY A 377 25.94 0.31 2.83
CA GLY A 377 25.62 1.67 3.21
C GLY A 377 26.16 2.72 2.24
N ASP A 378 26.01 3.98 2.63
CA ASP A 378 26.47 5.12 1.86
C ASP A 378 28.00 5.15 1.74
N ILE A 379 28.51 5.16 0.51
CA ILE A 379 29.95 5.16 0.25
C ILE A 379 30.52 6.53 0.66
N ALA A 380 31.63 6.52 1.43
CA ALA A 380 32.34 7.73 1.82
C ALA A 380 32.76 8.57 0.58
N PRO A 381 32.82 9.91 0.68
CA PRO A 381 33.36 10.74 -0.38
C PRO A 381 34.78 10.25 -0.77
N ARG A 382 35.05 10.19 -2.07
CA ARG A 382 36.45 10.08 -2.50
C ARG A 382 37.17 11.29 -1.92
N GLN A 383 38.26 11.07 -1.18
CA GLN A 383 39.16 12.15 -0.84
C GLN A 383 39.68 12.69 -2.18
N VAL A 384 39.37 13.94 -2.47
CA VAL A 384 39.98 14.65 -3.61
C VAL A 384 41.36 15.09 -3.08
N ASP A 385 42.42 14.47 -3.59
CA ASP A 385 43.81 14.89 -3.34
C ASP A 385 44.07 16.30 -3.87
#